data_1602f09d62d6baae6b61749fc8766e3d
#
_entry.id   1602f09d62d6baae6b61749fc8766e3d
#
_cell.length_a   1.000
_cell.length_b   1.000
_cell.length_c   1.000
_cell.angle_alpha   90.00
_cell.angle_beta   90.00
_cell.angle_gamma   90.00
#
_symmetry.space_group_name_H-M   'P 1'
#
loop_
_entity.id
_entity.type
_entity.pdbx_description
1 polymer ?
#
loop_
_entity_poly.entity_id
_entity_poly.type
_entity_poly.pdbx_seq_one_letter_code
_entity_poly.pdbx_strand_id
1 'polypeptide(L)'
;MTGREIQLFSDTFDIQDNIVTNPPFNLAVDFIKQSKLYSKHKIAMFLKTSFLEGVERYELFQDKVFPLKCMYQFSRRVNFGKNEGTHKNGGMIAFAWFVWERGYSGKPMVEWL
;
A
#
# COMPACT_ATOMS: atom_id res chain seq x y z
N MET A 1 6.19 11.13 9.38
CA MET A 1 4.86 11.68 9.08
C MET A 1 4.59 12.93 9.87
N THR A 2 3.95 13.89 9.29
CA THR A 2 3.60 15.11 9.99
C THR A 2 2.31 14.90 10.79
N GLY A 3 2.11 15.71 11.83
CA GLY A 3 0.89 15.67 12.61
C GLY A 3 -0.36 15.98 11.77
N ARG A 4 -0.15 16.71 10.68
CA ARG A 4 -1.26 17.09 9.81
C ARG A 4 -1.87 15.89 9.08
N GLU A 5 -1.04 14.98 8.59
CA GLU A 5 -1.54 13.79 7.90
C GLU A 5 -2.25 12.87 8.88
N ILE A 6 -1.73 12.72 10.08
CA ILE A 6 -2.39 11.96 11.13
C ILE A 6 -3.74 12.59 11.44
N GLN A 7 -3.78 13.90 11.49
CA GLN A 7 -4.99 14.64 11.81
C GLN A 7 -6.07 14.44 10.75
N LEU A 8 -5.69 14.39 9.46
CA LEU A 8 -6.66 14.14 8.41
C LEU A 8 -7.38 12.81 8.61
N PHE A 9 -6.65 11.78 9.00
CA PHE A 9 -7.27 10.50 9.30
C PHE A 9 -8.17 10.60 10.53
N SER A 10 -7.65 11.16 11.61
CA SER A 10 -8.39 11.19 12.87
C SER A 10 -9.60 12.11 12.84
N ASP A 11 -9.55 13.20 12.07
CA ASP A 11 -10.63 14.16 12.02
C ASP A 11 -11.75 13.77 11.07
N THR A 12 -11.44 13.00 10.03
CA THR A 12 -12.38 12.74 8.95
C THR A 12 -12.77 11.29 8.80
N PHE A 13 -11.99 10.36 9.37
CA PHE A 13 -12.23 8.95 9.20
C PHE A 13 -12.87 8.33 10.43
N ASP A 14 -14.03 7.73 10.24
CA ASP A 14 -14.55 6.75 11.17
C ASP A 14 -13.90 5.41 10.84
N ILE A 15 -14.11 4.44 11.72
CA ILE A 15 -13.64 3.08 11.45
C ILE A 15 -14.41 2.52 10.26
N GLN A 16 -13.67 2.03 9.27
CA GLN A 16 -14.21 1.48 8.04
C GLN A 16 -13.98 -0.02 7.99
N ASP A 17 -14.74 -0.70 7.15
CA ASP A 17 -14.47 -2.12 6.90
C ASP A 17 -13.17 -2.27 6.11
N ASN A 18 -13.04 -1.51 5.04
CA ASN A 18 -11.89 -1.57 4.17
C ASN A 18 -11.44 -0.17 3.78
N ILE A 19 -10.14 -0.02 3.53
CA ILE A 19 -9.56 1.22 3.04
C ILE A 19 -8.75 0.92 1.79
N VAL A 20 -9.03 1.63 0.71
CA VAL A 20 -8.32 1.51 -0.56
C VAL A 20 -7.81 2.87 -0.95
N THR A 21 -6.52 2.99 -1.18
CA THR A 21 -5.95 4.29 -1.51
C THR A 21 -4.64 4.17 -2.29
N ASN A 22 -4.28 5.28 -2.92
CA ASN A 22 -3.00 5.47 -3.58
C ASN A 22 -2.25 6.56 -2.80
N PRO A 23 -1.52 6.20 -1.75
CA PRO A 23 -0.89 7.21 -0.89
C PRO A 23 0.30 7.85 -1.58
N PRO A 24 0.67 9.08 -1.18
CA PRO A 24 1.95 9.63 -1.60
C PRO A 24 3.07 8.68 -1.17
N PHE A 25 4.01 8.41 -2.07
CA PHE A 25 5.03 7.39 -1.81
C PHE A 25 5.85 7.67 -0.55
N ASN A 26 6.22 8.90 -0.34
CA ASN A 26 7.02 9.29 0.81
C ASN A 26 6.26 9.24 2.14
N LEU A 27 4.93 9.09 2.08
CA LEU A 27 4.08 8.98 3.26
C LEU A 27 3.41 7.61 3.35
N ALA A 28 3.78 6.69 2.48
CA ALA A 28 3.10 5.40 2.39
C ALA A 28 3.13 4.61 3.69
N VAL A 29 4.27 4.59 4.37
CA VAL A 29 4.40 3.88 5.65
C VAL A 29 3.39 4.41 6.66
N ASP A 30 3.29 5.74 6.76
CA ASP A 30 2.37 6.36 7.70
C ASP A 30 0.92 6.12 7.33
N PHE A 31 0.59 6.16 6.04
CA PHE A 31 -0.75 5.85 5.57
C PHE A 31 -1.15 4.42 5.90
N ILE A 32 -0.21 3.48 5.74
CA ILE A 32 -0.49 2.08 6.08
C ILE A 32 -0.72 1.93 7.58
N LYS A 33 0.12 2.53 8.40
CA LYS A 33 -0.04 2.46 9.85
C LYS A 33 -1.37 3.04 10.30
N GLN A 34 -1.73 4.21 9.77
CA GLN A 34 -3.00 4.83 10.10
C GLN A 34 -4.18 3.99 9.60
N SER A 35 -4.07 3.47 8.38
CA SER A 35 -5.14 2.66 7.81
C SER A 35 -5.38 1.39 8.63
N LYS A 36 -4.33 0.80 9.18
CA LYS A 36 -4.49 -0.38 10.05
C LYS A 36 -5.27 -0.05 11.31
N LEU A 37 -5.20 1.19 11.79
CA LEU A 37 -5.96 1.61 12.96
C LEU A 37 -7.44 1.81 12.64
N TYR A 38 -7.76 2.22 11.42
CA TYR A 38 -9.11 2.61 11.05
C TYR A 38 -9.82 1.60 10.15
N SER A 39 -9.22 0.46 9.84
CA SER A 39 -9.84 -0.58 9.05
C SER A 39 -10.11 -1.81 9.90
N LYS A 40 -11.30 -2.36 9.76
CA LYS A 40 -11.68 -3.59 10.46
C LYS A 40 -11.19 -4.83 9.73
N HIS A 41 -11.04 -4.78 8.42
CA HIS A 41 -10.86 -5.98 7.63
C HIS A 41 -9.65 -5.92 6.71
N LYS A 42 -9.67 -5.06 5.70
CA LYS A 42 -8.61 -5.00 4.69
C LYS A 42 -8.17 -3.60 4.40
N ILE A 43 -6.90 -3.47 4.02
CA ILE A 43 -6.41 -2.26 3.40
C ILE A 43 -5.72 -2.64 2.10
N ALA A 44 -5.89 -1.79 1.08
CA ALA A 44 -5.25 -1.98 -0.21
C ALA A 44 -4.55 -0.69 -0.60
N MET A 45 -3.27 -0.78 -0.91
CA MET A 45 -2.44 0.36 -1.25
C MET A 45 -1.82 0.16 -2.63
N PHE A 46 -1.95 1.16 -3.48
CA PHE A 46 -1.30 1.14 -4.79
C PHE A 46 0.09 1.72 -4.64
N LEU A 47 1.10 0.87 -4.80
CA LEU A 47 2.49 1.24 -4.50
C LEU A 47 3.44 0.68 -5.54
N LYS A 48 4.62 1.29 -5.63
CA LYS A 48 5.72 0.71 -6.40
C LYS A 48 6.13 -0.61 -5.77
N THR A 49 6.48 -1.59 -6.59
CA THR A 49 6.88 -2.90 -6.06
C THR A 49 8.14 -2.82 -5.21
N SER A 50 8.97 -1.80 -5.43
CA SER A 50 10.15 -1.56 -4.59
C SER A 50 9.79 -1.27 -3.13
N PHE A 51 8.52 -1.01 -2.84
CA PHE A 51 8.07 -0.83 -1.46
C PHE A 51 8.29 -2.08 -0.62
N LEU A 52 8.38 -3.24 -1.24
CA LEU A 52 8.69 -4.49 -0.52
C LEU A 52 10.07 -4.46 0.15
N GLU A 53 10.97 -3.66 -0.35
CA GLU A 53 12.31 -3.57 0.16
C GLU A 53 12.42 -2.44 1.17
N GLY A 54 13.15 -2.67 2.24
CA GLY A 54 13.39 -1.66 3.26
C GLY A 54 13.23 -2.25 4.64
N VAL A 55 14.27 -2.07 5.46
CA VAL A 55 14.31 -2.63 6.81
C VAL A 55 13.17 -2.11 7.66
N GLU A 56 12.88 -0.82 7.53
CA GLU A 56 11.83 -0.18 8.30
C GLU A 56 10.43 -0.61 7.92
N ARG A 57 10.27 -1.25 6.76
CA ARG A 57 8.96 -1.72 6.27
C ARG A 57 8.70 -3.17 6.62
N TYR A 58 9.73 -3.86 7.07
CA TYR A 58 9.64 -5.29 7.36
C TYR A 58 8.46 -5.62 8.27
N GLU A 59 8.31 -4.87 9.34
CA GLU A 59 7.26 -5.13 10.32
C GLU A 59 5.85 -4.86 9.77
N LEU A 60 5.72 -3.97 8.81
CA LEU A 60 4.43 -3.72 8.18
C LEU A 60 3.90 -4.99 7.50
N PHE A 61 4.78 -5.77 6.92
CA PHE A 61 4.42 -6.99 6.20
C PHE A 61 4.28 -8.18 7.14
N GLN A 62 5.05 -8.21 8.22
CA GLN A 62 5.12 -9.33 9.15
C GLN A 62 4.23 -9.16 10.38
N ASP A 63 3.45 -8.11 10.42
CA ASP A 63 2.54 -7.84 11.51
C ASP A 63 1.56 -9.02 11.68
N LYS A 64 1.56 -9.62 12.86
CA LYS A 64 0.76 -10.82 13.11
C LYS A 64 -0.73 -10.53 13.20
N VAL A 65 -1.10 -9.30 13.52
CA VAL A 65 -2.50 -8.90 13.66
C VAL A 65 -3.08 -8.48 12.32
N PHE A 66 -2.27 -7.79 11.52
CA PHE A 66 -2.73 -7.22 10.25
C PHE A 66 -1.63 -7.39 9.21
N PRO A 67 -1.36 -8.62 8.78
CA PRO A 67 -0.23 -8.90 7.89
C PRO A 67 -0.56 -8.63 6.42
N LEU A 68 0.49 -8.56 5.62
CA LEU A 68 0.32 -8.55 4.17
C LEU A 68 -0.24 -9.90 3.74
N LYS A 69 -1.35 -9.86 3.00
CA LYS A 69 -1.98 -11.06 2.49
C LYS A 69 -1.57 -11.35 1.05
N CYS A 70 -1.61 -10.34 0.20
CA CYS A 70 -1.39 -10.55 -1.22
C CYS A 70 -0.89 -9.29 -1.90
N MET A 71 -0.04 -9.47 -2.88
CA MET A 71 0.31 -8.46 -3.87
C MET A 71 -0.33 -8.82 -5.19
N TYR A 72 -1.03 -7.87 -5.79
CA TYR A 72 -1.56 -8.05 -7.14
C TYR A 72 -0.67 -7.26 -8.09
N GLN A 73 0.20 -7.96 -8.77
CA GLN A 73 1.16 -7.40 -9.69
C GLN A 73 0.52 -7.20 -11.06
N PHE A 74 0.70 -6.04 -11.65
CA PHE A 74 0.22 -5.82 -13.00
C PHE A 74 1.11 -6.58 -13.99
N SER A 75 0.48 -7.36 -14.85
CA SER A 75 1.19 -8.09 -15.91
C SER A 75 1.76 -7.15 -16.95
N ARG A 76 1.11 -6.01 -17.13
CA ARG A 76 1.57 -4.97 -18.03
C ARG A 76 2.02 -3.79 -17.21
N ARG A 77 2.96 -3.01 -17.75
CA ARG A 77 3.39 -1.80 -17.08
C ARG A 77 2.25 -0.80 -17.02
N VAL A 78 2.11 -0.18 -15.87
CA VAL A 78 1.13 0.88 -15.69
C VAL A 78 1.65 2.12 -16.40
N ASN A 79 0.80 2.70 -17.26
CA ASN A 79 1.13 3.91 -17.99
C ASN A 79 0.35 5.07 -17.39
N PHE A 80 1.07 6.06 -16.85
CA PHE A 80 0.44 7.20 -16.19
C PHE A 80 0.24 8.38 -17.12
N GLY A 81 0.40 8.19 -18.42
CA GLY A 81 0.14 9.23 -19.39
C GLY A 81 1.39 9.65 -20.14
N LYS A 82 1.25 10.74 -20.90
CA LYS A 82 2.31 11.18 -21.80
C LYS A 82 3.61 11.52 -21.10
N ASN A 83 3.52 12.08 -19.92
CA ASN A 83 4.73 12.50 -19.21
C ASN A 83 5.60 11.31 -18.82
N GLU A 84 4.99 10.25 -18.43
CA GLU A 84 5.74 9.04 -18.11
C GLU A 84 6.34 8.43 -19.35
N GLY A 85 5.64 8.51 -20.45
CA GLY A 85 6.12 8.00 -21.73
C GLY A 85 7.31 8.76 -22.27
N THR A 86 7.50 10.01 -21.87
CA THR A 86 8.64 10.80 -22.33
C THR A 86 9.91 10.52 -21.52
N HIS A 87 9.79 9.93 -20.36
CA HIS A 87 10.94 9.56 -19.56
C HIS A 87 11.48 8.22 -20.00
N LYS A 88 12.79 8.11 -20.08
CA LYS A 88 13.41 6.84 -20.44
C LYS A 88 13.01 5.72 -19.50
N ASN A 89 12.82 6.05 -18.23
CA ASN A 89 12.49 5.08 -17.19
C ASN A 89 11.04 5.13 -16.74
N GLY A 90 10.23 5.98 -17.33
CA GLY A 90 8.83 6.15 -16.90
C GLY A 90 8.04 4.87 -16.96
N GLY A 91 8.19 4.11 -18.05
CA GLY A 91 7.52 2.83 -18.20
C GLY A 91 8.21 1.68 -17.49
N MET A 92 9.34 1.94 -16.84
CA MET A 92 10.13 0.90 -16.19
C MET A 92 9.76 0.68 -14.74
N ILE A 93 8.97 1.56 -14.15
CA ILE A 93 8.60 1.46 -12.75
C ILE A 93 7.43 0.48 -12.62
N ALA A 94 7.62 -0.53 -11.81
CA ALA A 94 6.59 -1.53 -11.58
C ALA A 94 5.72 -1.15 -10.39
N PHE A 95 4.43 -1.40 -10.53
CA PHE A 95 3.44 -1.10 -9.49
C PHE A 95 2.62 -2.34 -9.20
N ALA A 96 2.04 -2.35 -8.01
CA ALA A 96 1.16 -3.43 -7.58
C ALA A 96 0.15 -2.90 -6.57
N TRP A 97 -0.94 -3.63 -6.40
CA TRP A 97 -1.82 -3.45 -5.26
C TRP A 97 -1.31 -4.33 -4.13
N PHE A 98 -1.01 -3.71 -3.00
CA PHE A 98 -0.62 -4.43 -1.78
C PHE A 98 -1.85 -4.52 -0.90
N VAL A 99 -2.23 -5.73 -0.52
CA VAL A 99 -3.42 -5.95 0.29
C VAL A 99 -3.04 -6.60 1.61
N TRP A 100 -3.37 -5.93 2.69
CA TRP A 100 -3.25 -6.46 4.05
C TRP A 100 -4.63 -6.89 4.52
N GLU A 101 -4.68 -7.95 5.30
CA GLU A 101 -5.95 -8.42 5.85
C GLU A 101 -5.79 -8.76 7.33
N ARG A 102 -6.65 -8.15 8.13
CA ARG A 102 -6.64 -8.39 9.58
C ARG A 102 -6.99 -9.84 9.87
N GLY A 103 -6.16 -10.48 10.70
CA GLY A 103 -6.40 -11.85 11.10
C GLY A 103 -5.94 -12.92 10.11
N TYR A 104 -5.36 -12.52 8.99
CA TYR A 104 -4.85 -13.48 8.02
C TYR A 104 -3.64 -14.22 8.62
N SER A 105 -3.61 -15.54 8.50
CA SER A 105 -2.57 -16.35 9.10
C SER A 105 -1.67 -17.09 8.10
N GLY A 106 -1.93 -16.94 6.81
CA GLY A 106 -1.12 -17.59 5.79
C GLY A 106 0.11 -16.79 5.41
N LYS A 107 0.84 -17.30 4.45
CA LYS A 107 1.96 -16.58 3.87
C LYS A 107 1.45 -15.53 2.88
N PRO A 108 2.19 -14.45 2.71
CA PRO A 108 1.86 -13.49 1.65
C PRO A 108 1.94 -14.17 0.28
N MET A 109 1.00 -13.83 -0.58
CA MET A 109 0.94 -14.38 -1.92
C MET A 109 1.16 -13.30 -2.96
N VAL A 110 1.54 -13.71 -4.16
CA VAL A 110 1.62 -12.82 -5.31
C VAL A 110 0.71 -13.37 -6.39
N GLU A 111 -0.15 -12.50 -6.92
CA GLU A 111 -1.00 -12.83 -8.05
C GLU A 111 -0.84 -11.78 -9.13
N TRP A 112 -1.16 -12.15 -10.35
CA TRP A 112 -1.01 -11.25 -11.49
C TRP A 112 -2.36 -10.84 -12.04
N LEU A 113 -2.47 -9.56 -12.32
CA LEU A 113 -3.65 -8.99 -12.95
C LEU A 113 -3.49 -8.96 -14.46
#